data_4bc1d1e5c258e361387876d96f213c87
#
_entry.id   4bc1d1e5c258e361387876d96f213c87
#
_cell.length_a   1.000
_cell.length_b   1.000
_cell.length_c   1.000
_cell.angle_alpha   90.00
_cell.angle_beta   90.00
_cell.angle_gamma   90.00
#
_symmetry.space_group_name_H-M   'P 1'
#
loop_
_entity.id
_entity.type
_entity.pdbx_description
1 polymer ?
#
loop_
_entity_poly.entity_id
_entity_poly.type
_entity_poly.pdbx_seq_one_letter_code
_entity_poly.pdbx_strand_id
1 'polypeptide(L)'
;MKRLFTLLAAGAFVSACGSSNNGGGGGNVVNVDPNMSESAIAAAFSGAAANSTIQMAAGTYHFANSLNLSTNDNITVKGAGMTSTILDFQNQSAGADGVVQSVPASSTVKVSFSDFSIQDTAGDGLKITGSSGLHVNHVGVSWPTRTTHGGYGIYPVQSKQVLVENCTVDGASDTGIYVGQSDGIVVRTNVLTHNVAGIEIENSSNADVTGNDSHDNTAGFLVFELPTLPKVGGHNIRVYSNNFHDNNTQNFGDPSGTVALVPAGTGGLVLAVTKVEVFNNTFTNNSALGLAIVSCYAAFGADSNSPCMHATSGYVAIPNSIQAHGNTYMGNGADPAVILANNPDGHPSHAFGLLIASGFLPPGWAGGHVSDVSYDGVFPLGGTGNLYSVCTDGTGGGSTGKFANLHLDKVAQGQTLSSVYEFDDPAFIGCTPQGFPLPAVPVPTF
;
A
#
# COMPACT_ATOMS: atom_id res chain seq x y z
N MET A 1 -24.54 -55.23 -38.28
CA MET A 1 -25.80 -54.68 -37.74
C MET A 1 -25.45 -53.66 -36.65
N LYS A 2 -25.56 -52.37 -36.99
CA LYS A 2 -25.30 -51.25 -36.09
C LYS A 2 -26.59 -50.97 -35.30
N ARG A 3 -26.51 -50.91 -33.98
CA ARG A 3 -27.59 -50.32 -33.16
C ARG A 3 -27.08 -49.05 -32.51
N LEU A 4 -27.71 -47.99 -32.90
CA LEU A 4 -27.56 -46.62 -32.42
C LEU A 4 -28.34 -46.49 -31.09
N PHE A 5 -27.72 -46.09 -29.99
CA PHE A 5 -28.40 -45.68 -28.77
C PHE A 5 -28.38 -44.17 -28.68
N THR A 6 -29.55 -43.59 -28.79
CA THR A 6 -29.80 -42.15 -28.57
C THR A 6 -30.07 -41.96 -27.08
N LEU A 7 -29.22 -41.22 -26.37
CA LEU A 7 -29.48 -40.76 -25.02
C LEU A 7 -30.19 -39.41 -25.11
N LEU A 8 -31.44 -39.34 -24.65
CA LEU A 8 -32.14 -38.09 -24.37
C LEU A 8 -31.63 -37.55 -23.02
N ALA A 9 -30.98 -36.40 -23.02
CA ALA A 9 -30.74 -35.62 -21.82
C ALA A 9 -31.93 -34.70 -21.56
N ALA A 10 -32.68 -34.98 -20.50
CA ALA A 10 -33.72 -34.09 -20.01
C ALA A 10 -33.08 -32.93 -19.24
N GLY A 11 -33.00 -31.77 -19.85
CA GLY A 11 -32.62 -30.52 -19.17
C GLY A 11 -33.77 -30.03 -18.30
N ALA A 12 -33.60 -30.05 -17.00
CA ALA A 12 -34.52 -29.35 -16.09
C ALA A 12 -34.22 -27.84 -16.15
N PHE A 13 -35.09 -27.10 -16.79
CA PHE A 13 -35.14 -25.65 -16.67
C PHE A 13 -35.69 -25.29 -15.29
N VAL A 14 -34.84 -24.80 -14.41
CA VAL A 14 -35.28 -24.11 -13.21
C VAL A 14 -35.71 -22.70 -13.62
N SER A 15 -37.00 -22.49 -13.68
CA SER A 15 -37.60 -21.19 -13.90
C SER A 15 -37.42 -20.35 -12.65
N ALA A 16 -36.48 -19.41 -12.68
CA ALA A 16 -36.41 -18.35 -11.67
C ALA A 16 -37.59 -17.41 -11.90
N CYS A 17 -38.55 -17.38 -10.97
CA CYS A 17 -39.59 -16.37 -10.94
C CYS A 17 -38.97 -14.97 -10.71
N GLY A 18 -38.70 -14.25 -11.78
CA GLY A 18 -38.41 -12.84 -11.73
C GLY A 18 -39.70 -12.05 -11.55
N SER A 19 -39.90 -11.41 -10.43
CA SER A 19 -40.92 -10.38 -10.27
C SER A 19 -40.42 -9.11 -10.99
N SER A 20 -40.96 -8.82 -12.16
CA SER A 20 -40.78 -7.55 -12.86
C SER A 20 -41.53 -6.45 -12.11
N ASN A 21 -40.84 -5.61 -11.35
CA ASN A 21 -41.38 -4.31 -10.95
C ASN A 21 -40.89 -3.25 -11.95
N ASN A 22 -41.76 -2.81 -12.81
CA ASN A 22 -41.64 -1.58 -13.61
C ASN A 22 -41.81 -0.37 -12.71
N GLY A 23 -40.82 0.51 -12.69
CA GLY A 23 -40.97 1.85 -12.12
C GLY A 23 -39.66 2.49 -11.69
N GLY A 24 -39.07 3.33 -12.53
CA GLY A 24 -38.15 4.41 -12.16
C GLY A 24 -36.73 3.98 -11.80
N GLY A 25 -35.76 4.25 -12.66
CA GLY A 25 -34.32 4.55 -12.38
C GLY A 25 -33.51 3.74 -11.37
N GLY A 26 -33.96 2.60 -10.88
CA GLY A 26 -33.21 1.76 -9.94
C GLY A 26 -32.46 0.65 -10.66
N GLY A 27 -31.12 0.56 -10.46
CA GLY A 27 -30.31 -0.54 -10.95
C GLY A 27 -30.86 -1.91 -10.49
N ASN A 28 -30.53 -2.97 -11.23
CA ASN A 28 -30.94 -4.34 -10.89
C ASN A 28 -30.29 -4.78 -9.56
N VAL A 29 -31.11 -5.14 -8.56
CA VAL A 29 -30.61 -5.61 -7.26
C VAL A 29 -30.65 -7.13 -7.23
N VAL A 30 -29.48 -7.73 -6.98
CA VAL A 30 -29.31 -9.16 -6.75
C VAL A 30 -29.10 -9.39 -5.25
N ASN A 31 -30.10 -9.94 -4.58
CA ASN A 31 -30.00 -10.22 -3.16
C ASN A 31 -29.23 -11.54 -2.92
N VAL A 32 -28.27 -11.49 -2.00
CA VAL A 32 -27.45 -12.62 -1.58
C VAL A 32 -27.63 -12.85 -0.07
N ASP A 33 -27.86 -14.08 0.31
CA ASP A 33 -28.16 -14.52 1.68
C ASP A 33 -27.12 -15.56 2.14
N PRO A 34 -26.64 -15.56 3.39
CA PRO A 34 -25.63 -16.50 3.86
C PRO A 34 -26.08 -17.97 3.85
N ASN A 35 -27.38 -18.24 3.72
CA ASN A 35 -27.90 -19.61 3.58
C ASN A 35 -27.88 -20.13 2.12
N MET A 36 -27.53 -19.30 1.16
CA MET A 36 -27.32 -19.75 -0.23
C MET A 36 -26.07 -20.61 -0.33
N SER A 37 -26.05 -21.53 -1.28
CA SER A 37 -24.83 -22.31 -1.57
C SER A 37 -23.72 -21.39 -2.09
N GLU A 38 -22.45 -21.72 -1.80
CA GLU A 38 -21.29 -21.00 -2.34
C GLU A 38 -21.38 -20.84 -3.87
N SER A 39 -21.79 -21.90 -4.59
CA SER A 39 -21.94 -21.86 -6.05
C SER A 39 -23.02 -20.88 -6.52
N ALA A 40 -24.12 -20.72 -5.76
CA ALA A 40 -25.16 -19.76 -6.09
C ALA A 40 -24.68 -18.31 -5.86
N ILE A 41 -23.93 -18.08 -4.77
CA ILE A 41 -23.31 -16.78 -4.48
C ILE A 41 -22.27 -16.44 -5.56
N ALA A 42 -21.38 -17.39 -5.89
CA ALA A 42 -20.37 -17.20 -6.94
C ALA A 42 -21.01 -16.91 -8.31
N ALA A 43 -22.15 -17.55 -8.63
CA ALA A 43 -22.91 -17.26 -9.84
C ALA A 43 -23.52 -15.85 -9.83
N ALA A 44 -23.99 -15.36 -8.67
CA ALA A 44 -24.48 -13.99 -8.52
C ALA A 44 -23.38 -12.95 -8.74
N PHE A 45 -22.17 -13.20 -8.24
CA PHE A 45 -21.02 -12.32 -8.45
C PHE A 45 -20.55 -12.33 -9.91
N SER A 46 -20.28 -13.51 -10.47
CA SER A 46 -19.75 -13.64 -11.82
C SER A 46 -20.77 -13.30 -12.92
N GLY A 47 -22.06 -13.46 -12.64
CA GLY A 47 -23.17 -13.16 -13.54
C GLY A 47 -23.77 -11.75 -13.37
N ALA A 48 -23.23 -10.92 -12.50
CA ALA A 48 -23.78 -9.57 -12.25
C ALA A 48 -23.83 -8.74 -13.53
N ALA A 49 -25.00 -8.22 -13.85
CA ALA A 49 -25.20 -7.36 -15.03
C ALA A 49 -24.65 -5.95 -14.79
N ALA A 50 -24.39 -5.21 -15.85
CA ALA A 50 -24.03 -3.80 -15.72
C ALA A 50 -25.11 -3.01 -14.97
N ASN A 51 -24.68 -2.01 -14.19
CA ASN A 51 -25.54 -1.18 -13.34
C ASN A 51 -26.34 -1.97 -12.30
N SER A 52 -25.78 -3.07 -11.79
CA SER A 52 -26.42 -3.87 -10.74
C SER A 52 -25.77 -3.69 -9.37
N THR A 53 -26.57 -3.95 -8.34
CA THR A 53 -26.11 -4.02 -6.96
C THR A 53 -26.24 -5.46 -6.48
N ILE A 54 -25.14 -6.08 -6.05
CA ILE A 54 -25.17 -7.32 -5.27
C ILE A 54 -25.34 -6.90 -3.82
N GLN A 55 -26.55 -7.08 -3.30
CA GLN A 55 -26.90 -6.73 -1.92
C GLN A 55 -26.78 -7.97 -1.04
N MET A 56 -25.79 -7.99 -0.17
CA MET A 56 -25.54 -9.08 0.78
C MET A 56 -26.27 -8.80 2.09
N ALA A 57 -27.02 -9.79 2.59
CA ALA A 57 -27.63 -9.72 3.91
C ALA A 57 -26.56 -9.81 5.02
N ALA A 58 -26.96 -9.48 6.25
CA ALA A 58 -26.12 -9.73 7.42
C ALA A 58 -25.91 -11.23 7.64
N GLY A 59 -24.71 -11.63 8.02
CA GLY A 59 -24.33 -13.01 8.34
C GLY A 59 -22.91 -13.32 7.88
N THR A 60 -22.43 -14.52 8.25
CA THR A 60 -21.13 -15.04 7.82
C THR A 60 -21.30 -15.96 6.62
N TYR A 61 -20.56 -15.71 5.58
CA TYR A 61 -20.55 -16.45 4.32
C TYR A 61 -19.23 -17.22 4.25
N HIS A 62 -19.30 -18.55 4.12
CA HIS A 62 -18.11 -19.41 4.07
C HIS A 62 -17.76 -19.78 2.64
N PHE A 63 -16.50 -19.59 2.27
CA PHE A 63 -15.99 -19.83 0.92
C PHE A 63 -14.79 -20.77 0.91
N ALA A 64 -14.82 -21.75 0.02
CA ALA A 64 -13.70 -22.61 -0.32
C ALA A 64 -12.95 -22.11 -1.57
N ASN A 65 -13.52 -21.16 -2.30
CA ASN A 65 -12.99 -20.61 -3.55
C ASN A 65 -13.00 -19.07 -3.53
N SER A 66 -12.15 -18.46 -4.34
CA SER A 66 -12.22 -17.02 -4.60
C SER A 66 -13.56 -16.62 -5.24
N LEU A 67 -14.09 -15.45 -4.87
CA LEU A 67 -15.26 -14.85 -5.51
C LEU A 67 -14.84 -13.96 -6.66
N ASN A 68 -15.11 -14.41 -7.88
CA ASN A 68 -14.83 -13.62 -9.08
C ASN A 68 -16.03 -12.75 -9.45
N LEU A 69 -15.83 -11.44 -9.42
CA LEU A 69 -16.85 -10.48 -9.82
C LEU A 69 -16.89 -10.35 -11.34
N SER A 70 -18.08 -10.16 -11.88
CA SER A 70 -18.30 -9.84 -13.30
C SER A 70 -17.46 -8.63 -13.77
N THR A 71 -17.04 -8.66 -15.01
CA THR A 71 -16.31 -7.56 -15.68
C THR A 71 -17.24 -6.51 -16.31
N ASN A 72 -18.54 -6.58 -16.05
CA ASN A 72 -19.50 -5.59 -16.49
C ASN A 72 -19.30 -4.26 -15.75
N ASP A 73 -19.76 -3.19 -16.37
CA ASP A 73 -19.61 -1.82 -15.85
C ASP A 73 -20.59 -1.50 -14.72
N ASN A 74 -20.15 -0.65 -13.80
CA ASN A 74 -20.95 -0.05 -12.74
C ASN A 74 -21.66 -1.07 -11.84
N ILE A 75 -20.87 -2.00 -11.30
CA ILE A 75 -21.37 -2.97 -10.32
C ILE A 75 -21.06 -2.48 -8.91
N THR A 76 -22.06 -2.58 -8.03
CA THR A 76 -21.89 -2.35 -6.60
C THR A 76 -22.01 -3.66 -5.84
N VAL A 77 -21.04 -3.96 -4.97
CA VAL A 77 -21.12 -5.04 -3.98
C VAL A 77 -21.32 -4.39 -2.61
N LYS A 78 -22.43 -4.67 -1.96
CA LYS A 78 -22.81 -4.01 -0.71
C LYS A 78 -23.28 -4.99 0.35
N GLY A 79 -22.63 -4.94 1.53
CA GLY A 79 -23.06 -5.66 2.72
C GLY A 79 -24.08 -4.89 3.57
N ALA A 80 -24.38 -5.43 4.72
CA ALA A 80 -25.24 -4.82 5.75
C ALA A 80 -24.43 -4.06 6.81
N GLY A 81 -23.12 -4.06 6.71
CA GLY A 81 -22.18 -3.41 7.62
C GLY A 81 -20.89 -4.21 7.76
N MET A 82 -19.77 -3.54 8.01
CA MET A 82 -18.42 -4.14 8.12
C MET A 82 -18.38 -5.26 9.19
N THR A 83 -19.11 -5.11 10.27
CA THR A 83 -19.19 -6.11 11.34
C THR A 83 -20.39 -7.07 11.20
N SER A 84 -21.24 -6.83 10.22
CA SER A 84 -22.51 -7.57 10.06
C SER A 84 -22.49 -8.55 8.89
N THR A 85 -21.77 -8.24 7.81
CA THR A 85 -21.60 -9.10 6.64
C THR A 85 -20.13 -9.51 6.56
N ILE A 86 -19.83 -10.80 6.75
CA ILE A 86 -18.47 -11.33 6.82
C ILE A 86 -18.30 -12.40 5.74
N LEU A 87 -17.34 -12.18 4.85
CA LEU A 87 -16.90 -13.15 3.84
C LEU A 87 -15.69 -13.90 4.41
N ASP A 88 -15.92 -15.11 4.87
CA ASP A 88 -14.93 -15.96 5.56
C ASP A 88 -14.33 -16.98 4.58
N PHE A 89 -13.02 -16.87 4.38
CA PHE A 89 -12.21 -17.74 3.52
C PHE A 89 -11.30 -18.69 4.31
N GLN A 90 -11.56 -18.92 5.60
CA GLN A 90 -10.72 -19.80 6.44
C GLN A 90 -10.47 -21.19 5.82
N ASN A 91 -11.49 -21.73 5.15
CA ASN A 91 -11.44 -23.05 4.53
C ASN A 91 -11.10 -23.00 3.02
N GLN A 92 -10.51 -21.91 2.55
CA GLN A 92 -10.19 -21.74 1.14
C GLN A 92 -9.22 -22.83 0.66
N SER A 93 -9.65 -23.59 -0.34
CA SER A 93 -8.93 -24.75 -0.92
C SER A 93 -8.58 -24.54 -2.40
N ALA A 94 -9.22 -23.57 -3.08
CA ALA A 94 -8.93 -23.24 -4.46
C ALA A 94 -9.01 -21.72 -4.67
N GLY A 95 -8.14 -21.21 -5.55
CA GLY A 95 -7.84 -19.78 -5.61
C GLY A 95 -6.98 -19.35 -4.42
N ALA A 96 -6.59 -18.10 -4.35
CA ALA A 96 -5.84 -17.57 -3.23
C ALA A 96 -6.51 -16.32 -2.65
N ASP A 97 -7.08 -15.48 -3.52
CA ASP A 97 -7.64 -14.20 -3.17
C ASP A 97 -9.10 -14.32 -2.71
N GLY A 98 -9.59 -13.33 -1.99
CA GLY A 98 -10.98 -13.28 -1.54
C GLY A 98 -11.94 -12.86 -2.66
N VAL A 99 -12.15 -11.56 -2.85
CA VAL A 99 -12.99 -11.02 -3.92
C VAL A 99 -12.09 -10.46 -5.02
N VAL A 100 -12.32 -10.88 -6.27
CA VAL A 100 -11.47 -10.55 -7.42
C VAL A 100 -12.29 -9.93 -8.55
N GLN A 101 -11.83 -8.80 -9.08
CA GLN A 101 -12.24 -8.32 -10.39
C GLN A 101 -10.99 -7.98 -11.22
N SER A 102 -10.90 -8.49 -12.43
CA SER A 102 -9.78 -8.19 -13.33
C SER A 102 -10.31 -7.81 -14.70
N VAL A 103 -9.98 -6.59 -15.11
CA VAL A 103 -10.27 -6.05 -16.45
C VAL A 103 -8.98 -5.47 -17.03
N PRO A 104 -8.87 -5.30 -18.34
CA PRO A 104 -7.70 -4.65 -18.94
C PRO A 104 -7.47 -3.24 -18.39
N ALA A 105 -6.23 -2.79 -18.26
CA ALA A 105 -5.86 -1.44 -17.79
C ALA A 105 -6.44 -0.29 -18.66
N SER A 106 -6.84 -0.59 -19.88
CA SER A 106 -7.54 0.34 -20.79
C SER A 106 -9.05 0.38 -20.59
N SER A 107 -9.58 -0.42 -19.66
CA SER A 107 -11.02 -0.50 -19.39
C SER A 107 -11.58 0.83 -18.87
N THR A 108 -12.88 1.01 -19.06
CA THR A 108 -13.69 2.08 -18.46
C THR A 108 -14.61 1.58 -17.35
N VAL A 109 -14.44 0.32 -16.94
CA VAL A 109 -15.28 -0.35 -15.94
C VAL A 109 -15.14 0.33 -14.58
N LYS A 110 -16.29 0.63 -14.00
CA LYS A 110 -16.44 1.14 -12.63
C LYS A 110 -16.91 0.02 -11.71
N VAL A 111 -16.49 0.07 -10.46
CA VAL A 111 -16.92 -0.87 -9.43
C VAL A 111 -16.89 -0.23 -8.05
N SER A 112 -17.85 -0.61 -7.21
CA SER A 112 -17.90 -0.13 -5.83
C SER A 112 -18.10 -1.29 -4.85
N PHE A 113 -17.43 -1.20 -3.69
CA PHE A 113 -17.52 -2.16 -2.60
C PHE A 113 -17.82 -1.41 -1.31
N SER A 114 -18.81 -1.86 -0.55
CA SER A 114 -19.10 -1.23 0.74
C SER A 114 -19.73 -2.15 1.78
N ASP A 115 -19.50 -1.81 3.04
CA ASP A 115 -20.26 -2.31 4.20
C ASP A 115 -20.13 -3.82 4.43
N PHE A 116 -18.96 -4.41 4.29
CA PHE A 116 -18.69 -5.82 4.63
C PHE A 116 -17.22 -6.04 5.03
N SER A 117 -16.93 -7.24 5.55
CA SER A 117 -15.55 -7.67 5.83
C SER A 117 -15.18 -8.93 5.05
N ILE A 118 -13.88 -9.07 4.76
CA ILE A 118 -13.23 -10.24 4.18
C ILE A 118 -12.27 -10.78 5.24
N GLN A 119 -12.33 -12.07 5.51
CA GLN A 119 -11.49 -12.71 6.53
C GLN A 119 -10.77 -13.94 5.99
N ASP A 120 -9.54 -14.14 6.48
CA ASP A 120 -8.78 -15.40 6.34
C ASP A 120 -8.57 -15.88 4.89
N THR A 121 -8.33 -14.97 3.96
CA THR A 121 -7.93 -15.34 2.59
C THR A 121 -6.54 -15.95 2.57
N ALA A 122 -6.28 -16.87 1.62
CA ALA A 122 -4.94 -17.44 1.43
C ALA A 122 -3.99 -16.46 0.72
N GLY A 123 -4.52 -15.56 -0.10
CA GLY A 123 -3.84 -14.46 -0.79
C GLY A 123 -4.48 -13.13 -0.46
N ASP A 124 -4.64 -12.27 -1.47
CA ASP A 124 -5.14 -10.91 -1.30
C ASP A 124 -6.62 -10.89 -0.86
N GLY A 125 -7.00 -9.93 -0.03
CA GLY A 125 -8.39 -9.81 0.42
C GLY A 125 -9.31 -9.34 -0.72
N LEU A 126 -9.18 -8.09 -1.14
CA LEU A 126 -9.93 -7.48 -2.23
C LEU A 126 -8.98 -7.09 -3.36
N LYS A 127 -8.98 -7.84 -4.46
CA LYS A 127 -8.07 -7.67 -5.60
C LYS A 127 -8.77 -7.12 -6.82
N ILE A 128 -8.41 -5.89 -7.20
CA ILE A 128 -9.04 -5.19 -8.33
C ILE A 128 -7.96 -4.75 -9.31
N THR A 129 -8.08 -5.21 -10.55
CA THR A 129 -7.13 -4.86 -11.63
C THR A 129 -7.86 -4.12 -12.76
N GLY A 130 -7.33 -2.98 -13.18
CA GLY A 130 -7.69 -2.29 -14.41
C GLY A 130 -8.98 -1.45 -14.36
N SER A 131 -9.61 -1.29 -13.20
CA SER A 131 -10.82 -0.47 -13.04
C SER A 131 -10.55 1.02 -13.36
N SER A 132 -11.53 1.70 -13.96
CA SER A 132 -11.50 3.14 -14.23
C SER A 132 -12.58 3.90 -13.45
N GLY A 133 -12.62 3.69 -12.17
CA GLY A 133 -13.54 4.21 -11.18
C GLY A 133 -13.76 3.14 -10.12
N LEU A 134 -12.88 3.13 -9.10
CA LEU A 134 -12.96 2.19 -8.00
C LEU A 134 -13.28 2.92 -6.71
N HIS A 135 -14.37 2.52 -6.07
CA HIS A 135 -14.72 3.00 -4.73
C HIS A 135 -14.76 1.84 -3.74
N VAL A 136 -13.94 1.90 -2.72
CA VAL A 136 -13.97 0.98 -1.57
C VAL A 136 -14.24 1.79 -0.32
N ASN A 137 -15.37 1.55 0.31
CA ASN A 137 -15.82 2.33 1.46
C ASN A 137 -16.34 1.42 2.57
N HIS A 138 -15.81 1.59 3.78
CA HIS A 138 -16.26 0.84 4.95
C HIS A 138 -16.16 -0.69 4.73
N VAL A 139 -14.99 -1.13 4.25
CA VAL A 139 -14.65 -2.55 4.05
C VAL A 139 -13.54 -2.93 5.04
N GLY A 140 -13.73 -4.06 5.73
CA GLY A 140 -12.73 -4.66 6.61
C GLY A 140 -11.98 -5.79 5.91
N VAL A 141 -10.67 -5.95 6.16
CA VAL A 141 -9.91 -7.15 5.77
C VAL A 141 -9.04 -7.58 6.92
N SER A 142 -9.07 -8.87 7.29
CA SER A 142 -8.27 -9.36 8.40
C SER A 142 -8.00 -10.87 8.33
N TRP A 143 -7.01 -11.34 9.11
CA TRP A 143 -6.63 -12.75 9.20
C TRP A 143 -6.68 -13.27 10.65
N PRO A 144 -7.87 -13.30 11.29
CA PRO A 144 -7.99 -13.61 12.70
C PRO A 144 -7.66 -15.07 13.08
N THR A 145 -7.73 -16.01 12.14
CA THR A 145 -7.54 -17.43 12.44
C THR A 145 -6.44 -18.12 11.63
N ARG A 146 -6.04 -17.57 10.49
CA ARG A 146 -4.95 -18.14 9.69
C ARG A 146 -3.59 -17.78 10.30
N THR A 147 -2.67 -18.75 10.27
CA THR A 147 -1.26 -18.54 10.66
C THR A 147 -0.40 -17.98 9.52
N THR A 148 -0.84 -18.17 8.26
CA THR A 148 -0.21 -17.59 7.07
C THR A 148 -1.19 -16.58 6.50
N HIS A 149 -0.80 -15.34 6.51
CA HIS A 149 -1.62 -14.23 6.05
C HIS A 149 -1.41 -13.98 4.56
N GLY A 150 -2.42 -13.46 3.90
CA GLY A 150 -2.33 -13.00 2.53
C GLY A 150 -1.46 -11.74 2.39
N GLY A 151 -0.99 -11.46 1.19
CA GLY A 151 -0.10 -10.34 0.92
C GLY A 151 -0.77 -8.99 1.16
N TYR A 152 -1.88 -8.75 0.50
CA TYR A 152 -2.54 -7.45 0.47
C TYR A 152 -3.96 -7.51 1.00
N GLY A 153 -4.33 -6.49 1.80
CA GLY A 153 -5.72 -6.37 2.24
C GLY A 153 -6.63 -5.85 1.12
N ILE A 154 -6.43 -4.61 0.72
CA ILE A 154 -7.13 -3.95 -0.40
C ILE A 154 -6.09 -3.62 -1.47
N TYR A 155 -6.23 -4.21 -2.65
CA TYR A 155 -5.20 -4.28 -3.69
C TYR A 155 -5.70 -3.79 -5.07
N PRO A 156 -5.83 -2.48 -5.28
CA PRO A 156 -6.06 -1.89 -6.60
C PRO A 156 -4.75 -1.81 -7.41
N VAL A 157 -4.76 -2.36 -8.63
CA VAL A 157 -3.62 -2.33 -9.56
C VAL A 157 -4.07 -1.87 -10.94
N GLN A 158 -3.22 -1.06 -11.62
CA GLN A 158 -3.46 -0.57 -12.98
C GLN A 158 -4.83 0.10 -13.13
N SER A 159 -5.29 0.74 -12.06
CA SER A 159 -6.61 1.35 -11.94
C SER A 159 -6.54 2.88 -12.04
N LYS A 160 -7.67 3.50 -12.31
CA LYS A 160 -7.80 4.96 -12.37
C LYS A 160 -8.96 5.42 -11.50
N GLN A 161 -8.88 6.67 -11.01
CA GLN A 161 -9.92 7.24 -10.15
C GLN A 161 -10.26 6.30 -8.99
N VAL A 162 -9.25 6.03 -8.17
CA VAL A 162 -9.33 5.11 -7.01
C VAL A 162 -9.66 5.90 -5.76
N LEU A 163 -10.72 5.52 -5.05
CA LEU A 163 -11.05 6.02 -3.72
C LEU A 163 -11.17 4.84 -2.76
N VAL A 164 -10.30 4.83 -1.73
CA VAL A 164 -10.37 3.87 -0.61
C VAL A 164 -10.53 4.65 0.67
N GLU A 165 -11.67 4.48 1.33
CA GLU A 165 -11.99 5.28 2.51
C GLU A 165 -12.73 4.50 3.60
N ASN A 166 -12.56 4.93 4.86
CA ASN A 166 -13.25 4.36 6.03
C ASN A 166 -13.06 2.85 6.19
N CYS A 167 -11.97 2.30 5.67
CA CYS A 167 -11.66 0.88 5.70
C CYS A 167 -10.76 0.53 6.88
N THR A 168 -10.76 -0.75 7.26
CA THR A 168 -9.83 -1.30 8.25
C THR A 168 -9.10 -2.48 7.65
N VAL A 169 -7.76 -2.54 7.82
CA VAL A 169 -6.99 -3.73 7.45
C VAL A 169 -6.06 -4.13 8.58
N ASP A 170 -6.13 -5.40 8.96
CA ASP A 170 -5.38 -5.95 10.08
C ASP A 170 -4.67 -7.25 9.68
N GLY A 171 -3.33 -7.22 9.65
CA GLY A 171 -2.50 -8.41 9.53
C GLY A 171 -2.02 -8.81 8.14
N ALA A 172 -2.03 -7.92 7.14
CA ALA A 172 -1.47 -8.24 5.81
C ALA A 172 0.04 -8.51 5.87
N SER A 173 0.49 -9.60 5.23
CA SER A 173 1.91 -9.99 5.23
C SER A 173 2.78 -9.19 4.25
N ASP A 174 2.17 -8.26 3.54
CA ASP A 174 2.81 -7.23 2.72
C ASP A 174 2.14 -5.89 3.09
N THR A 175 1.03 -5.51 2.49
CA THR A 175 0.45 -4.19 2.72
C THR A 175 -1.05 -4.20 3.01
N GLY A 176 -1.45 -3.39 3.99
CA GLY A 176 -2.86 -3.20 4.31
C GLY A 176 -3.65 -2.64 3.11
N ILE A 177 -3.29 -1.44 2.65
CA ILE A 177 -3.85 -0.84 1.42
C ILE A 177 -2.70 -0.56 0.46
N TYR A 178 -2.64 -1.31 -0.62
CA TYR A 178 -1.70 -1.14 -1.71
C TYR A 178 -2.39 -0.56 -2.94
N VAL A 179 -1.83 0.47 -3.55
CA VAL A 179 -2.30 1.01 -4.84
C VAL A 179 -1.11 1.08 -5.80
N GLY A 180 -1.08 0.17 -6.79
CA GLY A 180 0.03 0.05 -7.73
C GLY A 180 -0.31 0.42 -9.15
N GLN A 181 0.65 1.05 -9.86
CA GLN A 181 0.59 1.36 -11.30
C GLN A 181 -0.69 2.12 -11.71
N SER A 182 -1.23 2.90 -10.79
CA SER A 182 -2.55 3.55 -10.87
C SER A 182 -2.43 5.08 -11.03
N ASP A 183 -3.57 5.76 -11.22
CA ASP A 183 -3.60 7.20 -11.46
C ASP A 183 -4.90 7.84 -10.93
N GLY A 184 -4.79 9.00 -10.26
CA GLY A 184 -5.94 9.68 -9.67
C GLY A 184 -6.45 8.96 -8.42
N ILE A 185 -5.65 8.95 -7.36
CA ILE A 185 -5.82 8.08 -6.18
C ILE A 185 -6.15 8.94 -4.94
N VAL A 186 -7.12 8.51 -4.17
CA VAL A 186 -7.39 9.04 -2.82
C VAL A 186 -7.51 7.88 -1.84
N VAL A 187 -6.63 7.84 -0.85
CA VAL A 187 -6.66 6.89 0.29
C VAL A 187 -6.85 7.69 1.57
N ARG A 188 -8.02 7.58 2.20
CA ARG A 188 -8.33 8.45 3.34
C ARG A 188 -9.15 7.79 4.45
N THR A 189 -8.95 8.27 5.67
CA THR A 189 -9.76 7.90 6.86
C THR A 189 -9.80 6.40 7.11
N ASN A 190 -8.71 5.67 6.80
CA ASN A 190 -8.56 4.24 7.03
C ASN A 190 -7.78 3.98 8.31
N VAL A 191 -7.96 2.80 8.90
CA VAL A 191 -7.20 2.30 10.05
C VAL A 191 -6.44 1.04 9.63
N LEU A 192 -5.11 1.04 9.76
CA LEU A 192 -4.20 -0.01 9.26
C LEU A 192 -3.33 -0.50 10.41
N THR A 193 -3.48 -1.78 10.79
CA THR A 193 -2.80 -2.34 11.95
C THR A 193 -2.16 -3.70 11.65
N HIS A 194 -1.03 -4.00 12.31
CA HIS A 194 -0.32 -5.29 12.26
C HIS A 194 0.03 -5.78 10.85
N ASN A 195 0.12 -4.88 9.87
CA ASN A 195 0.59 -5.18 8.52
C ASN A 195 2.13 -5.04 8.45
N VAL A 196 2.76 -5.52 7.38
CA VAL A 196 4.15 -5.14 7.15
C VAL A 196 4.20 -3.66 6.72
N ALA A 197 3.47 -3.25 5.71
CA ALA A 197 3.25 -1.82 5.47
C ALA A 197 1.76 -1.46 5.66
N GLY A 198 1.47 -0.32 6.29
CA GLY A 198 0.08 0.12 6.40
C GLY A 198 -0.49 0.53 5.04
N ILE A 199 0.18 1.45 4.35
CA ILE A 199 -0.23 1.99 3.05
C ILE A 199 0.94 1.97 2.08
N GLU A 200 0.71 1.53 0.84
CA GLU A 200 1.65 1.64 -0.27
C GLU A 200 1.07 2.34 -1.49
N ILE A 201 1.84 3.27 -2.03
CA ILE A 201 1.60 3.88 -3.34
C ILE A 201 2.81 3.54 -4.21
N GLU A 202 2.65 2.56 -5.11
CA GLU A 202 3.73 2.03 -5.93
C GLU A 202 3.57 2.39 -7.41
N ASN A 203 4.64 2.89 -8.05
CA ASN A 203 4.66 3.21 -9.49
C ASN A 203 3.39 3.95 -9.98
N SER A 204 2.90 4.88 -9.17
CA SER A 204 1.58 5.51 -9.34
C SER A 204 1.71 7.04 -9.41
N SER A 205 0.69 7.69 -9.92
CA SER A 205 0.70 9.16 -10.10
C SER A 205 -0.58 9.80 -9.58
N ASN A 206 -0.47 11.08 -9.16
CA ASN A 206 -1.61 11.86 -8.71
C ASN A 206 -2.33 11.17 -7.55
N ALA A 207 -1.68 11.09 -6.39
CA ALA A 207 -2.22 10.42 -5.21
C ALA A 207 -2.32 11.36 -4.01
N ASP A 208 -3.43 11.31 -3.27
CA ASP A 208 -3.64 11.90 -1.97
C ASP A 208 -3.82 10.79 -0.92
N VAL A 209 -2.94 10.73 0.06
CA VAL A 209 -3.01 9.85 1.24
C VAL A 209 -3.25 10.73 2.45
N THR A 210 -4.44 10.70 3.06
CA THR A 210 -4.80 11.69 4.07
C THR A 210 -5.75 11.20 5.15
N GLY A 211 -5.54 11.67 6.37
CA GLY A 211 -6.44 11.37 7.51
C GLY A 211 -6.47 9.91 7.91
N ASN A 212 -5.47 9.12 7.53
CA ASN A 212 -5.37 7.71 7.92
C ASN A 212 -4.67 7.58 9.28
N ASP A 213 -5.04 6.53 10.00
CA ASP A 213 -4.38 6.08 11.22
C ASP A 213 -3.68 4.74 10.92
N SER A 214 -2.34 4.75 10.89
CA SER A 214 -1.52 3.59 10.53
C SER A 214 -0.52 3.32 11.64
N HIS A 215 -0.78 2.26 12.39
CA HIS A 215 -0.04 1.98 13.63
C HIS A 215 0.15 0.48 13.88
N ASP A 216 1.09 0.14 14.74
CA ASP A 216 1.43 -1.26 15.05
C ASP A 216 1.80 -2.10 13.82
N ASN A 217 2.17 -1.46 12.70
CA ASN A 217 2.73 -2.12 11.52
C ASN A 217 4.26 -2.22 11.63
N THR A 218 4.92 -2.85 10.66
CA THR A 218 6.38 -2.73 10.49
C THR A 218 6.74 -1.34 9.96
N ALA A 219 5.94 -0.82 9.02
CA ALA A 219 6.04 0.54 8.49
C ALA A 219 4.67 1.21 8.35
N GLY A 220 4.59 2.53 8.61
CA GLY A 220 3.35 3.28 8.51
C GLY A 220 2.89 3.48 7.06
N PHE A 221 3.78 4.00 6.19
CA PHE A 221 3.50 4.13 4.75
C PHE A 221 4.77 3.99 3.90
N LEU A 222 4.59 3.56 2.65
CA LEU A 222 5.63 3.50 1.63
C LEU A 222 5.12 4.19 0.35
N VAL A 223 5.91 5.10 -0.20
CA VAL A 223 5.69 5.71 -1.53
C VAL A 223 6.93 5.43 -2.35
N PHE A 224 6.82 4.59 -3.37
CA PHE A 224 8.02 4.12 -4.05
C PHE A 224 7.81 3.70 -5.50
N GLU A 225 8.91 3.55 -6.23
CA GLU A 225 8.95 2.96 -7.55
C GLU A 225 9.89 1.78 -7.62
N LEU A 226 9.41 0.70 -8.22
CA LEU A 226 10.24 -0.42 -8.64
C LEU A 226 10.66 -0.27 -10.11
N PRO A 227 11.95 -0.54 -10.41
CA PRO A 227 12.55 -0.20 -11.71
C PRO A 227 12.07 -1.05 -12.89
N THR A 228 11.53 -2.23 -12.64
CA THR A 228 11.23 -3.23 -13.69
C THR A 228 9.74 -3.39 -13.99
N LEU A 229 8.89 -2.58 -13.36
CA LEU A 229 7.46 -2.64 -13.62
C LEU A 229 7.06 -2.01 -14.96
N PRO A 230 5.93 -2.41 -15.54
CA PRO A 230 5.46 -1.88 -16.83
C PRO A 230 5.18 -0.37 -16.81
N LYS A 231 4.69 0.18 -15.69
CA LYS A 231 4.49 1.61 -15.47
C LYS A 231 5.56 2.13 -14.54
N VAL A 232 6.26 3.17 -14.95
CA VAL A 232 7.25 3.91 -14.16
C VAL A 232 7.02 5.42 -14.32
N GLY A 233 7.74 6.23 -13.57
CA GLY A 233 7.64 7.69 -13.58
C GLY A 233 6.49 8.20 -12.71
N GLY A 234 6.22 7.54 -11.59
CA GLY A 234 5.25 7.97 -10.58
C GLY A 234 5.60 9.34 -10.01
N HIS A 235 4.57 10.17 -9.81
CA HIS A 235 4.75 11.56 -9.39
C HIS A 235 3.45 12.20 -8.88
N ASN A 236 3.58 13.41 -8.29
CA ASN A 236 2.49 14.20 -7.72
C ASN A 236 1.77 13.42 -6.62
N ILE A 237 2.50 12.97 -5.62
CA ILE A 237 1.95 12.22 -4.49
C ILE A 237 2.00 13.10 -3.25
N ARG A 238 0.87 13.23 -2.56
CA ARG A 238 0.75 13.97 -1.31
C ARG A 238 0.37 13.02 -0.18
N VAL A 239 1.14 13.06 0.90
CA VAL A 239 0.88 12.31 2.15
C VAL A 239 0.70 13.33 3.25
N TYR A 240 -0.52 13.53 3.74
CA TYR A 240 -0.78 14.62 4.68
C TYR A 240 -1.88 14.34 5.70
N SER A 241 -1.74 14.97 6.86
CA SER A 241 -2.72 14.87 7.96
C SER A 241 -3.00 13.42 8.42
N ASN A 242 -2.00 12.54 8.29
CA ASN A 242 -2.08 11.17 8.78
C ASN A 242 -1.42 11.06 10.15
N ASN A 243 -1.74 10.00 10.86
CA ASN A 243 -1.12 9.59 12.10
C ASN A 243 -0.35 8.27 11.86
N PHE A 244 0.98 8.31 11.92
CA PHE A 244 1.88 7.16 11.74
C PHE A 244 2.60 6.91 13.06
N HIS A 245 2.16 5.91 13.82
CA HIS A 245 2.70 5.73 15.16
C HIS A 245 2.89 4.26 15.57
N ASP A 246 3.85 4.05 16.46
CA ASP A 246 4.13 2.73 17.04
C ASP A 246 4.33 1.61 15.99
N ASN A 247 4.81 1.94 14.78
CA ASN A 247 5.01 0.97 13.70
C ASN A 247 6.27 0.13 13.96
N ASN A 248 6.24 -0.69 14.99
CA ASN A 248 7.38 -1.44 15.53
C ASN A 248 7.22 -2.96 15.42
N THR A 249 6.19 -3.43 14.72
CA THR A 249 5.95 -4.86 14.53
C THR A 249 7.08 -5.48 13.71
N GLN A 250 7.57 -6.63 14.17
CA GLN A 250 8.59 -7.40 13.46
C GLN A 250 8.17 -7.61 12.01
N ASN A 251 9.11 -7.43 11.07
CA ASN A 251 8.84 -7.69 9.66
C ASN A 251 8.65 -9.19 9.44
N PHE A 252 7.45 -9.58 9.02
CA PHE A 252 7.05 -10.95 8.74
C PHE A 252 6.67 -11.17 7.26
N GLY A 253 7.04 -10.23 6.39
CA GLY A 253 6.84 -10.31 4.94
C GLY A 253 7.62 -11.47 4.33
N ASP A 254 7.22 -11.89 3.13
CA ASP A 254 7.96 -12.90 2.37
C ASP A 254 9.40 -12.42 2.13
N PRO A 255 10.43 -13.14 2.59
CA PRO A 255 11.84 -12.74 2.43
C PRO A 255 12.28 -12.48 0.98
N SER A 256 11.54 -12.99 0.00
CA SER A 256 11.78 -12.74 -1.43
C SER A 256 11.11 -11.45 -1.95
N GLY A 257 10.19 -10.86 -1.17
CA GLY A 257 9.47 -9.64 -1.52
C GLY A 257 10.27 -8.37 -1.23
N THR A 258 9.96 -7.29 -1.92
CA THR A 258 10.62 -5.99 -1.71
C THR A 258 10.32 -5.41 -0.34
N VAL A 259 9.10 -5.59 0.16
CA VAL A 259 8.67 -5.10 1.48
C VAL A 259 9.47 -5.74 2.62
N ALA A 260 10.04 -6.94 2.39
CA ALA A 260 10.92 -7.61 3.34
C ALA A 260 12.21 -6.82 3.65
N LEU A 261 12.57 -5.84 2.85
CA LEU A 261 13.72 -4.96 3.11
C LEU A 261 13.41 -3.90 4.17
N VAL A 262 12.14 -3.60 4.41
CA VAL A 262 11.74 -2.48 5.28
C VAL A 262 11.99 -2.83 6.75
N PRO A 263 12.79 -2.05 7.48
CA PRO A 263 13.03 -2.30 8.89
C PRO A 263 11.81 -1.97 9.74
N ALA A 264 11.58 -2.76 10.77
CA ALA A 264 10.59 -2.46 11.78
C ALA A 264 10.91 -1.13 12.47
N GLY A 265 9.89 -0.35 12.77
CA GLY A 265 10.07 0.98 13.33
C GLY A 265 10.13 2.09 12.29
N THR A 266 9.71 1.84 11.05
CA THR A 266 9.67 2.85 10.00
C THR A 266 8.34 3.61 10.03
N GLY A 267 8.37 4.92 10.29
CA GLY A 267 7.17 5.76 10.19
C GLY A 267 6.71 5.95 8.74
N GLY A 268 7.63 6.29 7.86
CA GLY A 268 7.37 6.42 6.43
C GLY A 268 8.62 6.30 5.56
N LEU A 269 8.43 5.91 4.31
CA LEU A 269 9.49 5.75 3.31
C LEU A 269 9.08 6.35 1.96
N VAL A 270 9.98 7.16 1.37
CA VAL A 270 9.89 7.65 0.00
C VAL A 270 11.09 7.13 -0.77
N LEU A 271 10.89 6.23 -1.76
CA LEU A 271 11.98 5.58 -2.49
C LEU A 271 11.85 5.77 -4.00
N ALA A 272 12.90 6.32 -4.61
CA ALA A 272 13.08 6.39 -6.07
C ALA A 272 11.88 6.99 -6.84
N VAL A 273 11.20 7.98 -6.29
CA VAL A 273 10.00 8.62 -6.85
C VAL A 273 10.20 10.13 -6.94
N THR A 274 9.40 10.80 -7.76
CA THR A 274 9.51 12.25 -7.95
C THR A 274 8.25 13.01 -7.52
N LYS A 275 8.44 14.29 -7.11
CA LYS A 275 7.34 15.18 -6.73
C LYS A 275 6.44 14.55 -5.65
N VAL A 276 7.01 14.37 -4.47
CA VAL A 276 6.29 13.91 -3.28
C VAL A 276 6.27 14.99 -2.23
N GLU A 277 5.11 15.26 -1.67
CA GLU A 277 4.89 16.23 -0.59
C GLU A 277 4.35 15.49 0.63
N VAL A 278 5.14 15.48 1.72
CA VAL A 278 4.79 14.84 3.00
C VAL A 278 4.60 15.93 4.03
N PHE A 279 3.36 16.23 4.42
CA PHE A 279 3.11 17.42 5.25
C PHE A 279 1.97 17.27 6.25
N ASN A 280 2.09 17.99 7.37
CA ASN A 280 1.10 18.00 8.45
C ASN A 280 0.75 16.61 9.00
N ASN A 281 1.66 15.65 8.89
CA ASN A 281 1.49 14.32 9.51
C ASN A 281 2.04 14.34 10.94
N THR A 282 1.59 13.38 11.73
CA THR A 282 2.18 13.05 13.03
C THR A 282 2.92 11.72 12.91
N PHE A 283 4.21 11.72 13.28
CA PHE A 283 5.05 10.54 13.37
C PHE A 283 5.43 10.35 14.84
N THR A 284 5.01 9.25 15.47
CA THR A 284 5.23 9.05 16.90
C THR A 284 5.73 7.64 17.19
N ASN A 285 6.78 7.52 18.00
CA ASN A 285 7.29 6.24 18.53
C ASN A 285 7.63 5.20 17.45
N ASN A 286 8.02 5.60 16.26
CA ASN A 286 8.53 4.67 15.24
C ASN A 286 10.03 4.44 15.54
N SER A 287 10.39 3.26 16.02
CA SER A 287 11.70 2.99 16.67
C SER A 287 12.90 3.18 15.74
N ALA A 288 12.75 2.94 14.44
CA ALA A 288 13.83 3.07 13.47
C ALA A 288 14.02 4.52 13.00
N LEU A 289 12.95 5.16 12.54
CA LEU A 289 12.98 6.53 11.99
C LEU A 289 11.57 7.07 11.74
N GLY A 290 11.43 8.41 11.69
CA GLY A 290 10.17 9.05 11.31
C GLY A 290 9.91 8.94 9.81
N LEU A 291 10.79 9.52 8.99
CA LEU A 291 10.67 9.52 7.53
C LEU A 291 12.01 9.23 6.86
N ALA A 292 12.08 8.26 5.95
CA ALA A 292 13.23 8.00 5.09
C ALA A 292 12.99 8.46 3.66
N ILE A 293 14.01 9.05 3.04
CA ILE A 293 14.06 9.40 1.62
C ILE A 293 15.24 8.65 1.02
N VAL A 294 14.98 7.70 0.13
CA VAL A 294 15.93 6.66 -0.26
C VAL A 294 15.98 6.50 -1.77
N SER A 295 17.18 6.35 -2.33
CA SER A 295 17.38 6.01 -3.74
C SER A 295 17.20 4.51 -3.98
N CYS A 296 16.94 4.14 -5.23
CA CYS A 296 16.98 2.76 -5.67
C CYS A 296 18.35 2.11 -5.34
N TYR A 297 19.42 2.84 -5.47
CA TYR A 297 20.77 2.33 -5.24
C TYR A 297 21.06 1.97 -3.78
N ALA A 298 20.49 2.70 -2.84
CA ALA A 298 20.61 2.35 -1.43
C ALA A 298 19.83 1.08 -1.09
N ALA A 299 18.68 0.87 -1.74
CA ALA A 299 17.84 -0.30 -1.51
C ALA A 299 18.36 -1.57 -2.21
N PHE A 300 18.83 -1.45 -3.46
CA PHE A 300 19.15 -2.59 -4.32
C PHE A 300 20.59 -2.65 -4.79
N GLY A 301 21.46 -1.75 -4.30
CA GLY A 301 22.83 -1.64 -4.74
C GLY A 301 23.01 -0.89 -6.06
N ALA A 302 24.28 -0.62 -6.41
CA ALA A 302 24.67 0.11 -7.62
C ALA A 302 25.58 -0.69 -8.55
N ASP A 303 25.71 -1.99 -8.33
CA ASP A 303 26.50 -2.87 -9.20
C ASP A 303 25.77 -3.19 -10.52
N SER A 304 26.49 -3.83 -11.45
CA SER A 304 25.94 -4.14 -12.78
C SER A 304 24.76 -5.12 -12.78
N ASN A 305 24.45 -5.78 -11.67
CA ASN A 305 23.34 -6.70 -11.55
C ASN A 305 22.13 -6.02 -10.87
N SER A 306 22.32 -4.82 -10.35
CA SER A 306 21.24 -4.08 -9.68
C SER A 306 20.08 -3.82 -10.65
N PRO A 307 18.82 -4.05 -10.21
CA PRO A 307 17.65 -3.73 -11.02
C PRO A 307 17.58 -2.23 -11.35
N CYS A 308 18.22 -1.37 -10.54
CA CYS A 308 18.28 0.08 -10.79
C CYS A 308 19.06 0.43 -12.06
N MET A 309 20.03 -0.44 -12.47
CA MET A 309 20.83 -0.29 -13.69
C MET A 309 20.11 -0.82 -14.94
N HIS A 310 19.06 -1.64 -14.76
CA HIS A 310 18.30 -2.26 -15.83
C HIS A 310 16.84 -1.79 -15.86
N ALA A 311 16.61 -0.59 -15.33
CA ALA A 311 15.29 -0.05 -15.16
C ALA A 311 14.56 0.21 -16.49
N THR A 312 13.25 0.13 -16.46
CA THR A 312 12.35 0.56 -17.55
C THR A 312 12.63 2.03 -17.90
N SER A 313 12.61 2.36 -19.18
CA SER A 313 12.82 3.75 -19.64
C SER A 313 11.82 4.71 -18.99
N GLY A 314 12.32 5.80 -18.41
CA GLY A 314 11.53 6.79 -17.66
C GLY A 314 11.54 6.58 -16.14
N TYR A 315 12.14 5.50 -15.65
CA TYR A 315 12.37 5.30 -14.22
C TYR A 315 13.35 6.31 -13.65
N VAL A 316 13.10 6.78 -12.43
CA VAL A 316 13.94 7.73 -11.71
C VAL A 316 14.52 7.03 -10.47
N ALA A 317 15.79 6.66 -10.55
CA ALA A 317 16.46 5.89 -9.49
C ALA A 317 16.73 6.70 -8.21
N ILE A 318 16.76 8.02 -8.29
CA ILE A 318 17.09 8.92 -7.17
C ILE A 318 15.87 9.82 -6.91
N PRO A 319 15.36 9.89 -5.66
CA PRO A 319 14.23 10.76 -5.32
C PRO A 319 14.51 12.20 -5.74
N ASN A 320 13.53 12.84 -6.34
CA ASN A 320 13.69 14.20 -6.86
C ASN A 320 12.42 15.03 -6.58
N SER A 321 12.64 16.28 -6.18
CA SER A 321 11.54 17.19 -5.83
C SER A 321 10.67 16.61 -4.71
N ILE A 322 11.28 16.40 -3.56
CA ILE A 322 10.62 15.90 -2.35
C ILE A 322 10.54 17.03 -1.35
N GLN A 323 9.37 17.25 -0.75
CA GLN A 323 9.19 18.21 0.33
C GLN A 323 8.55 17.55 1.55
N ALA A 324 9.22 17.64 2.71
CA ALA A 324 8.67 17.24 4.00
C ALA A 324 8.53 18.49 4.88
N HIS A 325 7.30 18.89 5.24
CA HIS A 325 7.09 20.11 6.00
C HIS A 325 5.83 20.07 6.89
N GLY A 326 5.82 20.88 7.94
CA GLY A 326 4.70 20.97 8.89
C GLY A 326 4.41 19.66 9.62
N ASN A 327 5.28 18.64 9.53
CA ASN A 327 5.10 17.37 10.22
C ASN A 327 5.50 17.50 11.69
N THR A 328 4.85 16.72 12.55
CA THR A 328 5.22 16.56 13.95
C THR A 328 5.92 15.25 14.15
N TYR A 329 7.09 15.26 14.79
CA TYR A 329 7.89 14.06 15.08
C TYR A 329 8.11 13.95 16.59
N MET A 330 7.78 12.80 17.18
CA MET A 330 7.91 12.55 18.61
C MET A 330 8.40 11.12 18.89
N GLY A 331 9.55 10.96 19.56
CA GLY A 331 10.03 9.67 20.01
C GLY A 331 10.43 8.68 18.90
N ASN A 332 10.62 9.16 17.67
CA ASN A 332 11.09 8.31 16.58
C ASN A 332 12.58 8.05 16.68
N GLY A 333 13.06 6.93 16.13
CA GLY A 333 14.49 6.59 16.09
C GLY A 333 15.13 6.38 17.46
N ALA A 334 14.34 6.04 18.47
CA ALA A 334 14.75 6.14 19.86
C ALA A 334 15.68 5.05 20.37
N ASP A 335 15.67 3.85 19.76
CA ASP A 335 16.47 2.72 20.25
C ASP A 335 16.92 1.77 19.12
N PRO A 336 18.18 1.84 18.71
CA PRO A 336 18.76 0.93 17.71
C PRO A 336 18.76 -0.54 18.13
N ALA A 337 18.78 -0.84 19.43
CA ALA A 337 18.74 -2.22 19.92
C ALA A 337 17.36 -2.83 19.72
N VAL A 338 16.29 -2.06 19.94
CA VAL A 338 14.91 -2.46 19.65
C VAL A 338 14.71 -2.65 18.16
N ILE A 339 15.32 -1.79 17.31
CA ILE A 339 15.29 -1.95 15.85
C ILE A 339 15.81 -3.34 15.47
N LEU A 340 16.96 -3.76 15.98
CA LEU A 340 17.55 -5.06 15.66
C LEU A 340 16.71 -6.22 16.19
N ALA A 341 16.14 -6.09 17.38
CA ALA A 341 15.28 -7.12 17.96
C ALA A 341 14.02 -7.41 17.12
N ASN A 342 13.51 -6.39 16.44
CA ASN A 342 12.32 -6.48 15.59
C ASN A 342 12.66 -6.79 14.12
N ASN A 343 13.94 -7.00 13.79
CA ASN A 343 14.40 -7.42 12.47
C ASN A 343 15.21 -8.70 12.63
N PRO A 344 14.61 -9.88 12.52
CA PRO A 344 15.24 -11.15 12.88
C PRO A 344 16.45 -11.44 11.99
N ASP A 345 17.46 -12.12 12.58
CA ASP A 345 18.65 -12.57 11.86
C ASP A 345 18.27 -13.40 10.62
N GLY A 346 18.93 -13.10 9.50
CA GLY A 346 18.69 -13.77 8.23
C GLY A 346 17.47 -13.25 7.44
N HIS A 347 16.64 -12.39 8.04
CA HIS A 347 15.60 -11.69 7.29
C HIS A 347 16.20 -10.44 6.60
N PRO A 348 15.79 -10.08 5.35
CA PRO A 348 16.34 -8.93 4.63
C PRO A 348 16.27 -7.61 5.40
N SER A 349 15.23 -7.37 6.19
CA SER A 349 15.09 -6.18 7.03
C SER A 349 16.19 -6.01 8.08
N HIS A 350 16.83 -7.12 8.51
CA HIS A 350 17.91 -7.08 9.48
C HIS A 350 19.12 -6.30 8.98
N ALA A 351 19.49 -6.47 7.72
CA ALA A 351 20.61 -5.75 7.10
C ALA A 351 20.38 -4.24 7.09
N PHE A 352 19.16 -3.80 6.79
CA PHE A 352 18.77 -2.38 6.86
C PHE A 352 18.67 -1.88 8.29
N GLY A 353 18.16 -2.69 9.21
CA GLY A 353 18.16 -2.40 10.66
C GLY A 353 19.59 -2.19 11.17
N LEU A 354 20.54 -3.06 10.77
CA LEU A 354 21.97 -2.90 11.10
C LEU A 354 22.56 -1.63 10.49
N LEU A 355 22.25 -1.32 9.25
CA LEU A 355 22.70 -0.08 8.61
C LEU A 355 22.22 1.14 9.39
N ILE A 356 20.96 1.18 9.76
CA ILE A 356 20.39 2.24 10.60
C ILE A 356 21.10 2.28 11.95
N ALA A 357 21.17 1.17 12.66
CA ALA A 357 21.74 1.12 13.99
C ALA A 357 23.24 1.43 14.03
N SER A 358 24.03 1.02 13.03
CA SER A 358 25.49 1.21 12.98
C SER A 358 25.91 2.49 12.26
N GLY A 359 25.11 2.97 11.34
CA GLY A 359 25.45 4.08 10.47
C GLY A 359 24.92 5.43 10.91
N PHE A 360 23.76 5.45 11.54
CA PHE A 360 23.10 6.68 11.94
C PHE A 360 23.47 7.19 13.33
N LEU A 361 24.21 6.41 14.11
CA LEU A 361 24.62 6.77 15.47
C LEU A 361 26.13 6.98 15.53
N PRO A 362 26.61 8.21 15.30
CA PRO A 362 28.02 8.48 15.44
C PRO A 362 28.52 8.27 16.87
N PRO A 363 29.78 7.88 17.06
CA PRO A 363 30.40 7.90 18.36
C PRO A 363 30.32 9.29 18.98
N GLY A 364 29.58 9.43 20.06
CA GLY A 364 29.43 10.72 20.78
C GLY A 364 28.14 11.48 20.50
N TRP A 365 27.20 10.96 19.73
CA TRP A 365 25.87 11.58 19.59
C TRP A 365 25.08 11.45 20.89
N ALA A 366 24.78 12.59 21.49
CA ALA A 366 24.05 12.62 22.76
C ALA A 366 22.58 12.23 22.54
N GLY A 367 22.20 11.05 23.03
CA GLY A 367 20.83 10.59 23.04
C GLY A 367 20.54 9.34 22.20
N GLY A 368 21.40 8.94 21.26
CA GLY A 368 21.24 7.68 20.51
C GLY A 368 20.01 7.62 19.59
N HIS A 369 19.45 8.75 19.18
CA HIS A 369 18.29 8.83 18.30
C HIS A 369 18.69 9.04 16.83
N VAL A 370 17.99 8.38 15.92
CA VAL A 370 18.05 8.65 14.48
C VAL A 370 17.29 9.95 14.20
N SER A 371 17.72 10.73 13.21
CA SER A 371 17.04 11.96 12.80
C SER A 371 15.61 11.68 12.34
N ASP A 372 14.71 12.64 12.60
CA ASP A 372 13.31 12.53 12.24
C ASP A 372 13.12 12.31 10.74
N VAL A 373 13.91 13.01 9.91
CA VAL A 373 13.97 12.83 8.45
C VAL A 373 15.39 12.41 8.06
N SER A 374 15.52 11.29 7.38
CA SER A 374 16.79 10.74 6.93
C SER A 374 16.81 10.61 5.40
N TYR A 375 17.85 11.18 4.77
CA TYR A 375 18.08 11.12 3.33
C TYR A 375 19.37 10.36 3.04
N ASP A 376 19.36 9.42 2.11
CA ASP A 376 20.53 8.60 1.79
C ASP A 376 21.68 9.37 1.13
N GLY A 377 21.42 10.53 0.53
CA GLY A 377 22.44 11.37 -0.05
C GLY A 377 23.17 10.76 -1.25
N VAL A 378 22.50 9.86 -1.98
CA VAL A 378 23.10 9.29 -3.20
C VAL A 378 23.03 10.32 -4.33
N PHE A 379 24.19 10.74 -4.81
CA PHE A 379 24.35 11.62 -5.97
C PHE A 379 25.10 10.93 -7.10
N PRO A 380 24.96 11.38 -8.35
CA PRO A 380 25.93 11.03 -9.37
C PRO A 380 27.34 11.43 -8.93
N LEU A 381 28.34 10.63 -9.26
CA LEU A 381 29.74 10.88 -8.90
C LEU A 381 30.12 12.33 -9.18
N GLY A 382 30.53 13.06 -8.14
CA GLY A 382 30.94 14.46 -8.22
C GLY A 382 29.85 15.52 -8.02
N GLY A 383 28.62 15.13 -7.70
CA GLY A 383 27.55 16.07 -7.33
C GLY A 383 27.78 16.70 -5.95
N THR A 384 27.40 17.96 -5.79
CA THR A 384 27.43 18.67 -4.50
C THR A 384 26.13 19.46 -4.31
N GLY A 385 25.74 19.69 -3.06
CA GLY A 385 24.54 20.44 -2.70
C GLY A 385 23.25 19.68 -2.94
N ASN A 386 22.12 20.38 -2.96
CA ASN A 386 20.78 19.80 -3.10
C ASN A 386 20.35 19.70 -4.57
N LEU A 387 21.04 18.88 -5.37
CA LEU A 387 20.79 18.74 -6.81
C LEU A 387 19.40 18.16 -7.14
N TYR A 388 18.83 17.37 -6.24
CA TYR A 388 17.55 16.68 -6.45
C TYR A 388 16.38 17.37 -5.76
N SER A 389 16.59 18.58 -5.24
CA SER A 389 15.53 19.37 -4.60
C SER A 389 14.77 18.57 -3.52
N VAL A 390 15.52 17.95 -2.62
CA VAL A 390 14.96 17.35 -1.39
C VAL A 390 14.93 18.45 -0.33
N CYS A 391 13.76 18.77 0.20
CA CYS A 391 13.55 19.90 1.10
C CYS A 391 12.79 19.48 2.36
N THR A 392 13.21 20.02 3.50
CA THR A 392 12.48 19.91 4.76
C THR A 392 12.39 21.30 5.42
N ASP A 393 11.41 21.51 6.28
CA ASP A 393 11.27 22.76 7.04
C ASP A 393 12.18 22.84 8.27
N GLY A 394 12.85 21.74 8.62
CA GLY A 394 13.69 21.67 9.81
C GLY A 394 12.94 21.81 11.14
N THR A 395 11.62 21.82 11.13
CA THR A 395 10.77 21.96 12.30
C THR A 395 10.30 20.61 12.81
N GLY A 396 11.16 19.86 13.47
CA GLY A 396 10.76 18.68 14.25
C GLY A 396 10.45 19.09 15.68
N GLY A 397 9.32 18.68 16.23
CA GLY A 397 8.99 18.93 17.63
C GLY A 397 9.68 17.92 18.54
N GLY A 398 10.83 18.24 19.11
CA GLY A 398 11.31 17.58 20.31
C GLY A 398 12.38 16.50 20.20
N SER A 399 12.91 16.13 19.03
CA SER A 399 14.08 15.28 18.94
C SER A 399 15.38 16.05 18.61
N THR A 400 16.51 15.46 18.94
CA THR A 400 17.84 16.02 18.70
C THR A 400 18.30 15.65 17.29
N GLY A 401 18.15 16.53 16.32
CA GLY A 401 18.53 16.28 14.92
C GLY A 401 17.33 16.00 14.03
N LYS A 402 16.94 17.01 13.30
CA LYS A 402 15.70 17.04 12.52
C LYS A 402 15.85 16.42 11.15
N PHE A 403 17.05 16.52 10.57
CA PHE A 403 17.38 16.03 9.26
C PHE A 403 18.80 15.47 9.25
N ALA A 404 19.01 14.32 8.60
CA ALA A 404 20.33 13.77 8.33
C ALA A 404 20.49 13.45 6.85
N ASN A 405 21.56 13.98 6.26
CA ASN A 405 22.07 13.53 4.95
C ASN A 405 23.19 12.52 5.20
N LEU A 406 23.00 11.29 4.74
CA LEU A 406 23.90 10.17 5.03
C LEU A 406 25.11 10.12 4.09
N HIS A 407 25.06 10.82 2.95
CA HIS A 407 26.11 10.80 1.95
C HIS A 407 26.58 9.38 1.58
N LEU A 408 25.66 8.48 1.29
CA LEU A 408 26.02 7.11 0.88
C LEU A 408 26.85 7.08 -0.42
N ASP A 409 26.80 8.13 -1.23
CA ASP A 409 27.71 8.34 -2.36
C ASP A 409 29.19 8.41 -1.94
N LYS A 410 29.51 9.10 -0.83
CA LYS A 410 30.85 9.19 -0.27
C LYS A 410 31.27 7.86 0.39
N VAL A 411 30.33 7.15 1.00
CA VAL A 411 30.59 5.80 1.55
C VAL A 411 30.94 4.83 0.43
N ALA A 412 30.25 4.88 -0.70
CA ALA A 412 30.58 4.08 -1.89
C ALA A 412 31.98 4.38 -2.45
N GLN A 413 32.54 5.56 -2.16
CA GLN A 413 33.92 5.95 -2.51
C GLN A 413 34.95 5.54 -1.43
N GLY A 414 34.56 4.74 -0.45
CA GLY A 414 35.45 4.19 0.59
C GLY A 414 35.59 5.04 1.84
N GLN A 415 34.77 6.08 2.03
CA GLN A 415 34.72 6.84 3.27
C GLN A 415 33.87 6.09 4.31
N THR A 416 34.13 6.31 5.59
CA THR A 416 33.30 5.72 6.66
C THR A 416 32.04 6.55 6.86
N LEU A 417 30.90 5.90 7.04
CA LEU A 417 29.62 6.58 7.23
C LEU A 417 29.68 7.61 8.38
N SER A 418 30.30 7.25 9.49
CA SER A 418 30.50 8.15 10.65
C SER A 418 31.33 9.40 10.37
N SER A 419 32.02 9.50 9.22
CA SER A 419 32.82 10.68 8.85
C SER A 419 32.16 11.56 7.80
N VAL A 420 31.03 11.15 7.20
CA VAL A 420 30.47 11.82 6.02
C VAL A 420 29.06 12.34 6.20
N TYR A 421 28.26 11.81 7.14
CA TYR A 421 26.90 12.30 7.32
C TYR A 421 26.87 13.74 7.87
N GLU A 422 25.86 14.49 7.47
CA GLU A 422 25.64 15.88 7.86
C GLU A 422 24.25 16.03 8.47
N PHE A 423 24.20 16.70 9.65
CA PHE A 423 22.93 17.05 10.29
C PHE A 423 22.52 18.49 9.94
N ASP A 424 21.21 18.66 9.77
CA ASP A 424 20.58 19.95 9.57
C ASP A 424 21.28 20.83 8.52
N ASP A 425 21.74 20.18 7.41
CA ASP A 425 22.38 20.88 6.30
C ASP A 425 21.45 21.94 5.71
N PRO A 426 21.87 23.23 5.73
CA PRO A 426 21.04 24.34 5.28
C PRO A 426 20.64 24.27 3.80
N ALA A 427 21.30 23.45 2.98
CA ALA A 427 20.91 23.23 1.59
C ALA A 427 19.57 22.46 1.47
N PHE A 428 19.18 21.75 2.51
CA PHE A 428 17.96 20.92 2.54
C PHE A 428 16.87 21.51 3.45
N ILE A 429 17.21 22.50 4.29
CA ILE A 429 16.29 23.09 5.26
C ILE A 429 15.71 24.39 4.77
N GLY A 430 14.39 24.57 4.87
CA GLY A 430 13.68 25.79 4.51
C GLY A 430 13.59 26.06 3.02
N CYS A 431 14.05 25.14 2.17
CA CYS A 431 13.84 25.23 0.73
C CYS A 431 12.44 24.73 0.32
N THR A 432 12.02 25.06 -0.89
CA THR A 432 10.78 24.54 -1.50
C THR A 432 11.09 24.16 -2.92
N PRO A 433 10.87 22.88 -3.33
CA PRO A 433 11.09 22.45 -4.71
C PRO A 433 10.19 23.23 -5.68
N GLN A 434 10.66 23.37 -6.93
CA GLN A 434 9.86 24.03 -7.97
C GLN A 434 8.54 23.25 -8.21
N GLY A 435 7.42 23.97 -8.24
CA GLY A 435 6.09 23.41 -8.49
C GLY A 435 5.35 22.95 -7.24
N PHE A 436 5.85 23.30 -6.04
CA PHE A 436 5.15 23.05 -4.77
C PHE A 436 4.43 24.31 -4.26
N PRO A 437 3.34 24.17 -3.49
CA PRO A 437 2.71 22.90 -3.11
C PRO A 437 2.10 22.16 -4.31
N LEU A 438 2.02 20.83 -4.20
CA LEU A 438 1.41 20.00 -5.23
C LEU A 438 -0.11 20.21 -5.26
N PRO A 439 -0.76 20.12 -6.46
CA PRO A 439 -2.20 20.23 -6.56
C PRO A 439 -2.92 19.06 -5.88
N ALA A 440 -4.05 19.35 -5.26
CA ALA A 440 -4.92 18.32 -4.69
C ALA A 440 -5.47 17.40 -5.79
N VAL A 441 -5.54 16.12 -5.48
CA VAL A 441 -6.21 15.15 -6.35
C VAL A 441 -7.72 15.31 -6.17
N PRO A 442 -8.49 15.51 -7.25
CA PRO A 442 -9.94 15.55 -7.15
C PRO A 442 -10.48 14.23 -6.58
N VAL A 443 -11.34 14.31 -5.57
CA VAL A 443 -11.98 13.10 -5.04
C VAL A 443 -12.87 12.51 -6.14
N PRO A 444 -12.65 11.23 -6.52
CA PRO A 444 -13.49 10.59 -7.53
C PRO A 444 -14.98 10.59 -7.14
N THR A 445 -15.84 10.74 -8.12
CA THR A 445 -17.30 10.66 -7.95
C THR A 445 -17.83 9.42 -8.69
N PHE A 446 -18.74 8.68 -8.05
CA PHE A 446 -19.22 7.36 -8.48
C PHE A 446 -20.73 7.34 -8.68
#